data_f87d8d73ad8bb6f7b4bf72c162f856ba
#
_entry.id   f87d8d73ad8bb6f7b4bf72c162f856ba
#
_cell.length_a   1.000
_cell.length_b   1.000
_cell.length_c   1.000
_cell.angle_alpha   90.00
_cell.angle_beta   90.00
_cell.angle_gamma   90.00
#
_symmetry.space_group_name_H-M   'P 1'
#
loop_
_entity.id
_entity.type
_entity.pdbx_description
1 polymer ?
#
loop_
_entity_poly.entity_id
_entity_poly.type
_entity_poly.pdbx_seq_one_letter_code
_entity_poly.pdbx_strand_id
1 'polypeptide(L)'
;MFAKEDIRLYDDESKNNEWLVIKQRNLVDAWGGFDIFDPKAGILLGTVRRKFWKSILRTKWQVLDPDGNDIGMLLEDSMAQAIARRVFLGILPKKYTLHTMGNDNPITMRQKFNPIIRKLIVNIPPENNFNRKFIAGLAIVISALDGRGQR
;
A
#
# COMPACT_ATOMS: atom_id res chain seq x y z
N MET A 1 -2.31 -18.37 -17.25
CA MET A 1 -3.43 -17.68 -16.60
C MET A 1 -2.91 -17.11 -15.28
N PHE A 2 -2.76 -15.81 -15.17
CA PHE A 2 -2.29 -15.22 -13.92
C PHE A 2 -3.46 -15.17 -12.94
N ALA A 3 -3.32 -15.84 -11.78
CA ALA A 3 -4.32 -15.80 -10.73
C ALA A 3 -4.43 -14.37 -10.17
N LYS A 4 -5.65 -13.86 -10.02
CA LYS A 4 -5.90 -12.60 -9.32
C LYS A 4 -5.55 -12.77 -7.84
N GLU A 5 -4.92 -11.77 -7.27
CA GLU A 5 -4.65 -11.77 -5.84
C GLU A 5 -5.89 -11.42 -5.04
N ASP A 6 -6.16 -12.27 -4.06
CA ASP A 6 -7.18 -12.09 -3.03
C ASP A 6 -6.48 -12.29 -1.69
N ILE A 7 -6.28 -11.19 -0.94
CA ILE A 7 -5.65 -11.22 0.38
C ILE A 7 -6.75 -11.00 1.41
N ARG A 8 -6.91 -11.93 2.33
CA ARG A 8 -7.90 -11.87 3.41
C ARG A 8 -7.22 -11.83 4.75
N LEU A 9 -7.62 -10.89 5.57
CA LEU A 9 -7.19 -10.78 6.96
C LEU A 9 -8.36 -11.11 7.86
N TYR A 10 -8.04 -11.84 8.90
CA TYR A 10 -9.00 -12.29 9.90
C TYR A 10 -8.67 -11.65 11.24
N ASP A 11 -9.65 -11.45 12.08
CA ASP A 11 -9.46 -10.92 13.43
C ASP A 11 -9.16 -12.02 14.47
N ASP A 12 -9.27 -13.28 14.05
CA ASP A 12 -8.97 -14.45 14.87
C ASP A 12 -8.23 -15.56 14.09
N GLU A 13 -7.64 -16.50 14.81
CA GLU A 13 -6.94 -17.65 14.23
C GLU A 13 -7.89 -18.68 13.58
N SER A 14 -9.17 -18.66 13.94
CA SER A 14 -10.18 -19.58 13.40
C SER A 14 -10.54 -19.28 11.95
N LYS A 15 -10.19 -18.07 11.46
CA LYS A 15 -10.50 -17.56 10.12
C LYS A 15 -12.00 -17.52 9.80
N ASN A 16 -12.84 -17.40 10.83
CA ASN A 16 -14.28 -17.29 10.65
C ASN A 16 -14.74 -15.84 10.41
N ASN A 17 -13.96 -14.87 10.91
CA ASN A 17 -14.31 -13.46 10.86
C ASN A 17 -13.33 -12.67 10.00
N GLU A 18 -13.69 -12.40 8.76
CA GLU A 18 -12.88 -11.54 7.89
C GLU A 18 -12.90 -10.10 8.41
N TRP A 19 -11.72 -9.55 8.65
CA TRP A 19 -11.55 -8.17 9.10
C TRP A 19 -11.33 -7.22 7.94
N LEU A 20 -10.58 -7.65 6.91
CA LEU A 20 -10.25 -6.87 5.73
C LEU A 20 -10.06 -7.80 4.52
N VAL A 21 -10.53 -7.37 3.36
CA VAL A 21 -10.36 -8.10 2.09
C VAL A 21 -9.75 -7.16 1.06
N ILE A 22 -8.68 -7.63 0.40
CA ILE A 22 -7.97 -6.89 -0.65
C ILE A 22 -8.05 -7.71 -1.92
N LYS A 23 -8.68 -7.16 -2.96
CA LYS A 23 -8.85 -7.83 -4.25
C LYS A 23 -8.12 -7.09 -5.36
N GLN A 24 -7.32 -7.82 -6.13
CA GLN A 24 -6.72 -7.27 -7.32
C GLN A 24 -7.77 -7.07 -8.41
N ARG A 25 -7.84 -5.86 -8.98
CA ARG A 25 -8.63 -5.57 -10.19
C ARG A 25 -8.06 -6.31 -11.40
N ASN A 26 -8.84 -6.41 -12.48
CA ASN A 26 -8.45 -7.12 -13.70
C ASN A 26 -7.09 -6.67 -14.23
N LEU A 27 -6.27 -7.65 -14.64
CA LEU A 27 -4.95 -7.45 -15.27
C LEU A 27 -5.02 -6.71 -16.62
N VAL A 28 -6.22 -6.57 -17.20
CA VAL A 28 -6.43 -5.89 -18.49
C VAL A 28 -6.36 -4.36 -18.34
N ASP A 29 -6.64 -3.83 -17.16
CA ASP A 29 -6.32 -2.44 -16.85
C ASP A 29 -4.81 -2.34 -16.65
N ALA A 30 -4.11 -1.76 -17.61
CA ALA A 30 -2.64 -1.57 -17.64
C ALA A 30 -2.04 -0.90 -16.37
N TRP A 31 -2.85 -0.66 -15.37
CA TRP A 31 -2.57 0.11 -14.16
C TRP A 31 -2.72 -0.66 -12.84
N GLY A 32 -2.94 -1.98 -12.88
CA GLY A 32 -3.02 -2.88 -11.71
C GLY A 32 -3.49 -2.18 -10.43
N GLY A 33 -4.78 -2.24 -10.12
CA GLY A 33 -5.35 -1.67 -8.91
C GLY A 33 -5.70 -2.76 -7.89
N PHE A 34 -5.77 -2.35 -6.62
CA PHE A 34 -6.22 -3.18 -5.51
C PHE A 34 -7.38 -2.50 -4.80
N ASP A 35 -8.50 -3.17 -4.75
CA ASP A 35 -9.67 -2.74 -4.00
C ASP A 35 -9.59 -3.25 -2.57
N ILE A 36 -9.83 -2.37 -1.61
CA ILE A 36 -9.78 -2.66 -0.18
C ILE A 36 -11.19 -2.58 0.39
N PHE A 37 -11.69 -3.71 0.91
CA PHE A 37 -13.04 -3.85 1.41
C PHE A 37 -13.06 -4.06 2.93
N ASP A 38 -14.09 -3.51 3.56
CA ASP A 38 -14.54 -3.92 4.89
C ASP A 38 -15.65 -4.95 4.75
N PRO A 39 -15.39 -6.25 4.96
CA PRO A 39 -16.39 -7.30 4.79
C PRO A 39 -17.48 -7.24 5.86
N LYS A 40 -17.17 -6.73 7.07
CA LYS A 40 -18.16 -6.59 8.15
C LYS A 40 -19.19 -5.50 7.86
N ALA A 41 -18.72 -4.39 7.28
CA ALA A 41 -19.60 -3.30 6.86
C ALA A 41 -20.20 -3.52 5.46
N GLY A 42 -19.65 -4.48 4.68
CA GLY A 42 -20.08 -4.75 3.31
C GLY A 42 -19.73 -3.62 2.33
N ILE A 43 -18.70 -2.80 2.63
CA ILE A 43 -18.37 -1.60 1.85
C ILE A 43 -16.97 -1.66 1.26
N LEU A 44 -16.79 -1.05 0.08
CA LEU A 44 -15.50 -0.68 -0.47
C LEU A 44 -14.97 0.52 0.33
N LEU A 45 -13.76 0.40 0.88
CA LEU A 45 -13.09 1.50 1.57
C LEU A 45 -12.33 2.42 0.62
N GLY A 46 -11.90 1.89 -0.51
CA GLY A 46 -11.19 2.61 -1.55
C GLY A 46 -10.31 1.71 -2.40
N THR A 47 -9.58 2.33 -3.33
CA THR A 47 -8.73 1.64 -4.30
C THR A 47 -7.32 2.21 -4.28
N VAL A 48 -6.34 1.35 -4.45
CA VAL A 48 -4.93 1.72 -4.59
C VAL A 48 -4.47 1.34 -5.99
N ARG A 49 -3.90 2.28 -6.74
CA ARG A 49 -3.37 2.04 -8.09
C ARG A 49 -1.90 2.41 -8.17
N ARG A 50 -1.09 1.54 -8.74
CA ARG A 50 0.30 1.86 -9.05
C ARG A 50 0.37 2.71 -10.31
N LYS A 51 0.93 3.92 -10.23
CA LYS A 51 1.22 4.74 -11.41
C LYS A 51 2.60 4.38 -11.95
N PHE A 52 2.63 3.75 -13.12
CA PHE A 52 3.87 3.57 -13.88
C PHE A 52 4.16 4.88 -14.61
N TRP A 53 5.03 5.70 -14.04
CA TRP A 53 5.55 6.85 -14.75
C TRP A 53 6.84 6.44 -15.47
N LYS A 54 7.13 7.06 -16.63
CA LYS A 54 8.33 6.77 -17.43
C LYS A 54 9.67 6.98 -16.69
N SER A 55 9.67 7.58 -15.50
CA SER A 55 10.87 7.66 -14.66
C SER A 55 10.93 6.44 -13.75
N ILE A 56 11.83 5.55 -14.07
CA ILE A 56 12.14 4.25 -13.44
C ILE A 56 12.55 4.36 -11.95
N LEU A 57 12.60 5.56 -11.35
CA LEU A 57 13.31 5.82 -10.11
C LEU A 57 12.43 5.94 -8.85
N ARG A 58 11.10 6.16 -8.97
CA ARG A 58 10.20 6.29 -7.82
C ARG A 58 8.91 5.55 -8.03
N THR A 59 8.52 4.75 -7.07
CA THR A 59 7.20 4.12 -7.05
C THR A 59 6.18 5.13 -6.52
N LYS A 60 5.12 5.37 -7.32
CA LYS A 60 3.99 6.22 -6.96
C LYS A 60 2.72 5.40 -6.95
N TRP A 61 1.91 5.59 -5.89
CA TRP A 61 0.62 4.96 -5.75
C TRP A 61 -0.46 6.01 -5.60
N GLN A 62 -1.46 5.93 -6.44
CA GLN A 62 -2.65 6.75 -6.35
C GLN A 62 -3.65 6.09 -5.42
N VAL A 63 -4.25 6.87 -4.55
CA VAL A 63 -5.28 6.44 -3.60
C VAL A 63 -6.60 7.06 -4.02
N LEU A 64 -7.60 6.20 -4.23
CA LEU A 64 -8.93 6.59 -4.67
C LEU A 64 -9.96 6.26 -3.59
N ASP A 65 -10.99 7.10 -3.48
CA ASP A 65 -12.17 6.80 -2.68
C ASP A 65 -13.05 5.72 -3.34
N PRO A 66 -14.16 5.26 -2.70
CA PRO A 66 -15.08 4.29 -3.28
C PRO A 66 -15.71 4.74 -4.59
N ASP A 67 -15.87 6.04 -4.80
CA ASP A 67 -16.46 6.63 -6.00
C ASP A 67 -15.42 6.80 -7.14
N GLY A 68 -14.15 6.53 -6.86
CA GLY A 68 -13.06 6.60 -7.83
C GLY A 68 -12.39 7.97 -7.93
N ASN A 69 -12.69 8.90 -7.01
CA ASN A 69 -12.03 10.20 -6.94
C ASN A 69 -10.64 10.07 -6.33
N ASP A 70 -9.69 10.88 -6.78
CA ASP A 70 -8.34 10.94 -6.22
C ASP A 70 -8.39 11.60 -4.83
N ILE A 71 -7.99 10.90 -3.80
CA ILE A 71 -7.96 11.38 -2.41
C ILE A 71 -6.57 11.40 -1.80
N GLY A 72 -5.58 10.94 -2.54
CA GLY A 72 -4.21 10.99 -2.05
C GLY A 72 -3.19 10.28 -2.94
N MET A 73 -1.93 10.54 -2.62
CA MET A 73 -0.80 9.94 -3.32
C MET A 73 0.25 9.45 -2.32
N LEU A 74 0.60 8.18 -2.45
CA LEU A 74 1.70 7.59 -1.73
C LEU A 74 2.97 7.64 -2.58
N LEU A 75 4.01 8.22 -2.02
CA LEU A 75 5.31 8.39 -2.64
C LEU A 75 6.38 7.62 -1.89
N GLU A 76 7.24 6.91 -2.60
CA GLU A 76 8.48 6.40 -2.02
C GLU A 76 9.47 7.56 -1.86
N ASP A 77 10.04 7.71 -0.64
CA ASP A 77 10.95 8.81 -0.33
C ASP A 77 12.30 8.66 -1.06
N SER A 78 12.76 9.78 -1.54
CA SER A 78 14.05 10.17 -2.15
C SER A 78 14.75 9.23 -3.16
N MET A 79 15.14 9.85 -4.30
CA MET A 79 16.01 9.22 -5.32
C MET A 79 17.36 8.76 -4.78
N ALA A 80 17.93 9.50 -3.82
CA ALA A 80 19.21 9.16 -3.22
C ALA A 80 19.16 7.81 -2.49
N GLN A 81 18.08 7.53 -1.77
CA GLN A 81 17.87 6.24 -1.11
C GLN A 81 17.60 5.11 -2.11
N ALA A 82 16.93 5.39 -3.23
CA ALA A 82 16.71 4.39 -4.28
C ALA A 82 18.02 3.99 -4.96
N ILE A 83 18.92 4.96 -5.21
CA ILE A 83 20.25 4.72 -5.75
C ILE A 83 21.13 3.97 -4.73
N ALA A 84 21.15 4.42 -3.48
CA ALA A 84 21.89 3.76 -2.41
C ALA A 84 21.44 2.30 -2.20
N ARG A 85 20.14 1.99 -2.31
CA ARG A 85 19.62 0.61 -2.25
C ARG A 85 20.15 -0.26 -3.37
N ARG A 86 20.32 0.26 -4.58
CA ARG A 86 20.92 -0.49 -5.71
C ARG A 86 22.38 -0.85 -5.46
N VAL A 87 23.13 0.08 -4.85
CA VAL A 87 24.54 -0.14 -4.50
C VAL A 87 24.67 -1.14 -3.34
N PHE A 88 23.79 -1.07 -2.35
CA PHE A 88 23.81 -1.92 -1.15
C PHE A 88 22.86 -3.13 -1.23
N LEU A 89 22.63 -3.67 -2.43
CA LEU A 89 21.87 -4.92 -2.67
C LEU A 89 20.45 -4.94 -2.05
N GLY A 90 19.78 -3.81 -1.97
CA GLY A 90 18.38 -3.75 -1.49
C GLY A 90 18.19 -3.86 0.03
N ILE A 91 19.27 -3.82 0.81
CA ILE A 91 19.22 -3.99 2.28
C ILE A 91 18.64 -2.74 2.98
N LEU A 92 18.66 -1.58 2.35
CA LEU A 92 18.17 -0.35 2.97
C LEU A 92 16.63 -0.33 3.07
N PRO A 93 16.09 0.01 4.27
CA PRO A 93 14.65 0.07 4.49
C PRO A 93 14.00 1.17 3.65
N LYS A 94 12.86 0.85 3.06
CA LYS A 94 12.04 1.80 2.30
C LYS A 94 11.19 2.65 3.24
N LYS A 95 10.98 3.88 2.83
CA LYS A 95 10.07 4.81 3.49
C LYS A 95 9.08 5.37 2.45
N TYR A 96 7.83 5.48 2.85
CA TYR A 96 6.76 6.01 2.04
C TYR A 96 6.03 7.11 2.78
N THR A 97 5.60 8.12 2.06
CA THR A 97 4.79 9.21 2.59
C THR A 97 3.49 9.28 1.80
N LEU A 98 2.37 9.17 2.49
CA LEU A 98 1.03 9.35 1.93
C LEU A 98 0.58 10.78 2.19
N HIS A 99 0.47 11.54 1.12
CA HIS A 99 -0.14 12.86 1.09
C HIS A 99 -1.63 12.69 0.78
N THR A 100 -2.49 13.14 1.67
CA THR A 100 -3.94 13.09 1.52
C THR A 100 -4.46 14.47 1.13
N MET A 101 -5.44 14.53 0.23
CA MET A 101 -6.03 15.80 -0.17
C MET A 101 -6.75 16.44 1.02
N GLY A 102 -6.54 17.75 1.20
CA GLY A 102 -7.17 18.52 2.28
C GLY A 102 -6.59 18.30 3.68
N ASN A 103 -5.44 17.62 3.79
CA ASN A 103 -4.77 17.43 5.08
C ASN A 103 -3.25 17.58 4.92
N ASP A 104 -2.67 18.54 5.64
CA ASP A 104 -1.24 18.86 5.60
C ASP A 104 -0.38 17.90 6.44
N ASN A 105 -1.01 17.02 7.23
CA ASN A 105 -0.34 16.05 8.08
C ASN A 105 -0.22 14.69 7.39
N PRO A 106 0.89 14.40 6.70
CA PRO A 106 1.03 13.17 5.92
C PRO A 106 1.16 11.93 6.82
N ILE A 107 0.63 10.82 6.33
CA ILE A 107 0.83 9.51 6.94
C ILE A 107 2.14 8.93 6.44
N THR A 108 3.00 8.48 7.34
CA THR A 108 4.29 7.91 6.99
C THR A 108 4.32 6.41 7.23
N MET A 109 4.96 5.69 6.32
CA MET A 109 5.15 4.23 6.42
C MET A 109 6.64 3.94 6.25
N ARG A 110 7.23 3.26 7.23
CA ARG A 110 8.66 2.94 7.24
C ARG A 110 8.88 1.45 7.39
N GLN A 111 9.59 0.86 6.46
CA GLN A 111 10.04 -0.52 6.58
C GLN A 111 11.12 -0.61 7.66
N LYS A 112 10.95 -1.51 8.62
CA LYS A 112 12.01 -1.84 9.59
C LYS A 112 12.88 -2.94 9.00
N PHE A 113 14.20 -2.76 9.10
CA PHE A 113 15.13 -3.81 8.69
C PHE A 113 14.93 -5.04 9.58
N ASN A 114 14.54 -6.14 8.96
CA ASN A 114 14.49 -7.45 9.58
C ASN A 114 14.66 -8.49 8.45
N PRO A 115 15.71 -9.33 8.49
CA PRO A 115 15.99 -10.28 7.42
C PRO A 115 14.99 -11.44 7.33
N ILE A 116 14.23 -11.69 8.40
CA ILE A 116 13.31 -12.83 8.50
C ILE A 116 11.86 -12.40 8.28
N ILE A 117 11.45 -11.27 8.90
CA ILE A 117 10.07 -10.80 8.87
C ILE A 117 10.02 -9.36 8.37
N ARG A 118 9.22 -9.12 7.34
CA ARG A 118 8.97 -7.75 6.87
C ARG A 118 8.06 -7.03 7.85
N LYS A 119 8.57 -5.97 8.46
CA LYS A 119 7.79 -5.09 9.34
C LYS A 119 7.66 -3.72 8.70
N LEU A 120 6.42 -3.25 8.57
CA LEU A 120 6.12 -1.89 8.14
C LEU A 120 5.50 -1.14 9.34
N ILE A 121 6.14 -0.05 9.76
CA ILE A 121 5.63 0.82 10.81
C ILE A 121 4.85 1.93 10.12
N VAL A 122 3.59 2.09 10.49
CA VAL A 122 2.70 3.13 9.99
C VAL A 122 2.48 4.15 11.10
N ASN A 123 2.80 5.41 10.82
CA ASN A 123 2.53 6.52 11.71
C ASN A 123 1.41 7.38 11.12
N ILE A 124 0.29 7.45 11.83
CA ILE A 124 -0.88 8.25 11.46
C ILE A 124 -0.96 9.40 12.45
N PRO A 125 -0.76 10.65 12.02
CA PRO A 125 -0.93 11.81 12.88
C PRO A 125 -2.34 11.87 13.48
N PRO A 126 -2.51 12.32 14.74
CA PRO A 126 -3.83 12.39 15.40
C PRO A 126 -4.85 13.23 14.62
N GLU A 127 -4.38 14.28 13.96
CA GLU A 127 -5.20 15.20 13.15
C GLU A 127 -5.61 14.62 11.80
N ASN A 128 -5.05 13.46 11.42
CA ASN A 128 -5.39 12.79 10.17
C ASN A 128 -6.59 11.85 10.38
N ASN A 129 -7.74 12.24 9.83
CA ASN A 129 -9.00 11.51 9.93
C ASN A 129 -9.17 10.41 8.87
N PHE A 130 -8.11 10.04 8.16
CA PHE A 130 -8.17 8.99 7.15
C PHE A 130 -8.57 7.65 7.76
N ASN A 131 -9.36 6.86 7.03
CA ASN A 131 -9.83 5.58 7.52
C ASN A 131 -8.66 4.63 7.86
N ARG A 132 -8.49 4.30 9.14
CA ARG A 132 -7.37 3.49 9.64
C ARG A 132 -7.36 2.08 9.08
N LYS A 133 -8.54 1.52 8.81
CA LYS A 133 -8.70 0.19 8.21
C LYS A 133 -8.20 0.19 6.75
N PHE A 134 -8.54 1.26 6.01
CA PHE A 134 -8.02 1.47 4.67
C PHE A 134 -6.49 1.61 4.66
N ILE A 135 -5.92 2.38 5.60
CA ILE A 135 -4.46 2.54 5.73
C ILE A 135 -3.76 1.20 6.04
N ALA A 136 -4.37 0.36 6.86
CA ALA A 136 -3.84 -0.99 7.11
C ALA A 136 -3.82 -1.83 5.81
N GLY A 137 -4.89 -1.79 5.04
CA GLY A 137 -4.96 -2.45 3.72
C GLY A 137 -3.91 -1.93 2.74
N LEU A 138 -3.73 -0.60 2.66
CA LEU A 138 -2.70 0.03 1.84
C LEU A 138 -1.29 -0.45 2.24
N ALA A 139 -0.99 -0.50 3.54
CA ALA A 139 0.29 -0.97 4.05
C ALA A 139 0.57 -2.44 3.66
N ILE A 140 -0.46 -3.29 3.67
CA ILE A 140 -0.37 -4.69 3.26
C ILE A 140 -0.11 -4.81 1.75
N VAL A 141 -0.84 -4.05 0.92
CA VAL A 141 -0.62 -4.01 -0.54
C VAL A 141 0.83 -3.64 -0.86
N ILE A 142 1.35 -2.59 -0.23
CA ILE A 142 2.73 -2.15 -0.44
C ILE A 142 3.71 -3.24 -0.02
N SER A 143 3.52 -3.85 1.14
CA SER A 143 4.40 -4.90 1.66
C SER A 143 4.41 -6.14 0.77
N ALA A 144 3.25 -6.54 0.23
CA ALA A 144 3.11 -7.69 -0.67
C ALA A 144 3.81 -7.46 -2.01
N LEU A 145 3.66 -6.25 -2.57
CA LEU A 145 4.20 -5.92 -3.90
C LEU A 145 5.70 -5.62 -3.89
N ASP A 146 6.21 -4.99 -2.83
CA ASP A 146 7.65 -4.79 -2.64
C ASP A 146 8.43 -6.11 -2.54
N GLY A 147 7.75 -7.15 -2.07
CA GLY A 147 8.32 -8.49 -1.96
C GLY A 147 8.62 -9.16 -3.28
N ARG A 148 7.96 -8.76 -4.35
CA ARG A 148 8.09 -9.39 -5.67
C ARG A 148 9.19 -8.81 -6.54
N GLY A 149 9.54 -7.57 -6.32
CA GLY A 149 10.61 -6.90 -7.07
C GLY A 149 12.03 -7.31 -6.68
N GLN A 150 12.17 -8.24 -5.72
CA GLN A 150 13.46 -8.72 -5.21
C GLN A 150 13.72 -10.21 -5.47
N ARG A 151 12.90 -10.84 -6.32
CA ARG A 151 13.14 -12.21 -6.80
C ARG A 151 13.60 -12.21 -8.24
#